data_3b829fa4e4efe69abe2cd028de338d84
#
_entry.id   3b829fa4e4efe69abe2cd028de338d84
#
_cell.length_a   1.000
_cell.length_b   1.000
_cell.length_c   1.000
_cell.angle_alpha   90.00
_cell.angle_beta   90.00
_cell.angle_gamma   90.00
#
_symmetry.space_group_name_H-M   'P 1'
#
loop_
_entity.id
_entity.type
_entity.pdbx_description
1 polymer ?
#
loop_
_entity_poly.entity_id
_entity_poly.type
_entity_poly.pdbx_seq_one_letter_code
_entity_poly.pdbx_strand_id
1 'polypeptide(L)'
;KIAGLKLHTNGVLVVGMSEIEGQDKKRHKPYENTGIEEGDTIIKINETEIGSTNQLIETVNLSKGNSIQVKFIHEEETKECSITPVQTSSNEYKLGLWVRDSAAGVGTVTFYEPSTKTFGALGHGITDIDTNELINIASGEFITTRVLNITKGESGEPGKIQGTIENQQNIGTISKNSKFGIYGRVDNLSSLNVDTSKEMEVALRNEIQLGKATILCSLDNQKPQEYE
;
A
#
# COMPACT_ATOMS: atom_id res chain seq x y z
N LYS A 1 -9.43 -0.88 -17.17
CA LYS A 1 -8.81 -2.21 -16.98
C LYS A 1 -8.60 -2.47 -15.50
N ILE A 2 -9.04 -3.65 -15.01
CA ILE A 2 -8.77 -4.10 -13.64
C ILE A 2 -7.37 -4.69 -13.58
N ALA A 3 -6.63 -4.38 -12.53
CA ALA A 3 -5.28 -4.87 -12.26
C ALA A 3 -5.00 -5.00 -10.77
N GLY A 4 -4.01 -5.80 -10.43
CA GLY A 4 -3.47 -5.93 -9.09
C GLY A 4 -2.44 -4.85 -8.82
N LEU A 5 -2.47 -4.35 -7.61
CA LEU A 5 -1.54 -3.36 -7.08
C LEU A 5 -0.87 -3.97 -5.85
N LYS A 6 0.46 -3.94 -5.81
CA LYS A 6 1.23 -4.33 -4.65
C LYS A 6 2.17 -3.20 -4.30
N LEU A 7 2.03 -2.67 -3.12
CA LEU A 7 2.79 -1.52 -2.62
C LEU A 7 3.73 -1.96 -1.52
N HIS A 8 4.94 -1.44 -1.53
CA HIS A 8 5.92 -1.58 -0.46
C HIS A 8 6.11 -0.22 0.20
N THR A 9 5.97 -0.17 1.50
CA THR A 9 6.12 1.06 2.28
C THR A 9 7.58 1.52 2.32
N ASN A 10 7.77 2.82 2.50
CA ASN A 10 9.09 3.38 2.76
C ASN A 10 9.39 3.27 4.26
N GLY A 11 9.78 2.07 4.71
CA GLY A 11 9.90 1.71 6.11
C GLY A 11 8.81 0.73 6.54
N VAL A 12 8.55 0.61 7.83
CA VAL A 12 7.58 -0.33 8.40
C VAL A 12 6.53 0.45 9.17
N LEU A 13 5.28 0.41 8.68
CA LEU A 13 4.14 1.14 9.26
C LEU A 13 3.68 0.49 10.56
N VAL A 14 3.51 1.26 11.60
CA VAL A 14 2.93 0.85 12.89
C VAL A 14 1.40 0.90 12.76
N VAL A 15 0.75 -0.26 12.88
CA VAL A 15 -0.71 -0.41 12.73
C VAL A 15 -1.41 -0.76 14.04
N GLY A 16 -0.67 -0.87 15.11
CA GLY A 16 -1.21 -1.15 16.44
C GLY A 16 -0.13 -1.40 17.47
N MET A 17 -0.54 -1.46 18.73
CA MET A 17 0.35 -1.73 19.86
C MET A 17 -0.28 -2.71 20.82
N SER A 18 0.53 -3.56 21.45
CA SER A 18 0.06 -4.49 22.47
C SER A 18 1.10 -4.75 23.55
N GLU A 19 0.61 -5.09 24.75
CA GLU A 19 1.46 -5.55 25.83
C GLU A 19 2.15 -6.87 25.46
N ILE A 20 3.37 -7.05 25.96
CA ILE A 20 4.17 -8.25 25.78
C ILE A 20 4.30 -8.97 27.12
N GLU A 21 4.03 -10.26 27.16
CA GLU A 21 4.41 -11.09 28.30
C GLU A 21 5.92 -11.39 28.22
N GLY A 22 6.66 -10.84 29.17
CA GLY A 22 8.09 -11.06 29.30
C GLY A 22 8.44 -12.44 29.85
N GLN A 23 9.72 -12.78 29.81
CA GLN A 23 10.25 -14.02 30.42
C GLN A 23 10.02 -14.08 31.94
N ASP A 24 9.88 -12.91 32.58
CA ASP A 24 9.53 -12.72 33.99
C ASP A 24 8.04 -12.93 34.30
N LYS A 25 7.23 -13.36 33.30
CA LYS A 25 5.77 -13.56 33.39
C LYS A 25 4.98 -12.27 33.66
N LYS A 26 5.60 -11.11 33.55
CA LYS A 26 4.92 -9.81 33.66
C LYS A 26 4.57 -9.26 32.27
N ARG A 27 3.60 -8.33 32.25
CA ARG A 27 3.24 -7.60 31.05
C ARG A 27 4.04 -6.31 30.98
N HIS A 28 4.58 -6.04 29.80
CA HIS A 28 5.44 -4.91 29.51
C HIS A 28 4.92 -4.14 28.31
N LYS A 29 5.15 -2.82 28.31
CA LYS A 29 4.85 -1.89 27.22
C LYS A 29 6.13 -1.16 26.81
N PRO A 30 7.02 -1.79 26.03
CA PRO A 30 8.29 -1.14 25.65
C PRO A 30 8.12 0.19 24.93
N TYR A 31 7.02 0.34 24.21
CA TYR A 31 6.66 1.54 23.44
C TYR A 31 6.15 2.71 24.30
N GLU A 32 5.84 2.46 25.58
CA GLU A 32 5.30 3.50 26.47
C GLU A 32 6.31 4.65 26.65
N ASN A 33 5.84 5.88 26.54
CA ASN A 33 6.65 7.11 26.62
C ASN A 33 7.73 7.28 25.51
N THR A 34 7.64 6.53 24.40
CA THR A 34 8.56 6.68 23.26
C THR A 34 8.10 7.74 22.27
N GLY A 35 6.82 8.10 22.30
CA GLY A 35 6.19 8.98 21.32
C GLY A 35 5.90 8.30 19.97
N ILE A 36 6.07 6.97 19.88
CA ILE A 36 5.61 6.19 18.72
C ILE A 36 4.11 5.98 18.85
N GLU A 37 3.38 6.23 17.76
CA GLU A 37 1.93 6.09 17.65
C GLU A 37 1.53 5.23 16.45
N GLU A 38 0.26 4.82 16.40
CA GLU A 38 -0.31 4.19 15.19
C GLU A 38 -0.30 5.19 14.03
N GLY A 39 0.10 4.75 12.84
CA GLY A 39 0.34 5.61 11.69
C GLY A 39 1.81 5.98 11.48
N ASP A 40 2.65 5.83 12.48
CA ASP A 40 4.09 6.10 12.36
C ASP A 40 4.78 5.07 11.48
N THR A 41 5.80 5.53 10.75
CA THR A 41 6.61 4.65 9.90
C THR A 41 8.03 4.55 10.43
N ILE A 42 8.43 3.38 10.91
CA ILE A 42 9.80 3.10 11.36
C ILE A 42 10.69 2.97 10.13
N ILE A 43 11.73 3.80 10.07
CA ILE A 43 12.66 3.85 8.92
C ILE A 43 14.09 3.42 9.26
N LYS A 44 14.46 3.45 10.57
CA LYS A 44 15.83 3.09 10.98
C LYS A 44 15.85 2.59 12.41
N ILE A 45 16.70 1.62 12.70
CA ILE A 45 17.04 1.17 14.05
C ILE A 45 18.55 1.19 14.19
N ASN A 46 19.05 1.99 15.14
CA ASN A 46 20.49 2.30 15.25
C ASN A 46 21.01 2.78 13.89
N GLU A 47 22.05 2.11 13.36
CA GLU A 47 22.63 2.45 12.03
C GLU A 47 21.99 1.67 10.87
N THR A 48 21.00 0.79 11.13
CA THR A 48 20.37 -0.08 10.13
C THR A 48 19.08 0.55 9.59
N GLU A 49 19.03 0.80 8.28
CA GLU A 49 17.80 1.19 7.59
C GLU A 49 16.81 0.02 7.61
N ILE A 50 15.53 0.32 7.89
CA ILE A 50 14.46 -0.68 8.01
C ILE A 50 13.50 -0.53 6.84
N GLY A 51 13.53 -1.49 5.91
CA GLY A 51 12.65 -1.53 4.74
C GLY A 51 11.62 -2.67 4.76
N SER A 52 11.69 -3.57 5.76
CA SER A 52 10.74 -4.67 5.87
C SER A 52 10.53 -5.12 7.31
N THR A 53 9.40 -5.75 7.56
CA THR A 53 9.04 -6.35 8.86
C THR A 53 10.08 -7.39 9.30
N ASN A 54 10.55 -8.23 8.37
CA ASN A 54 11.59 -9.22 8.67
C ASN A 54 12.89 -8.55 9.14
N GLN A 55 13.33 -7.50 8.45
CA GLN A 55 14.52 -6.75 8.82
C GLN A 55 14.37 -6.08 10.19
N LEU A 56 13.18 -5.54 10.50
CA LEU A 56 12.87 -5.00 11.83
C LEU A 56 13.00 -6.09 12.90
N ILE A 57 12.37 -7.25 12.70
CA ILE A 57 12.42 -8.37 13.64
C ILE A 57 13.87 -8.84 13.89
N GLU A 58 14.65 -9.03 12.83
CA GLU A 58 16.06 -9.43 12.93
C GLU A 58 16.89 -8.41 13.70
N THR A 59 16.73 -7.11 13.37
CA THR A 59 17.48 -6.03 14.02
C THR A 59 17.13 -5.92 15.51
N VAL A 60 15.86 -6.04 15.87
CA VAL A 60 15.40 -6.05 17.26
C VAL A 60 15.98 -7.25 18.02
N ASN A 61 15.99 -8.44 17.43
CA ASN A 61 16.56 -9.63 18.07
C ASN A 61 18.08 -9.54 18.25
N LEU A 62 18.78 -8.92 17.29
CA LEU A 62 20.24 -8.69 17.39
C LEU A 62 20.62 -7.75 18.54
N SER A 63 19.70 -6.92 19.03
CA SER A 63 19.94 -6.05 20.19
C SER A 63 20.15 -6.81 21.50
N LYS A 64 19.66 -8.07 21.58
CA LYS A 64 19.70 -8.91 22.79
C LYS A 64 19.16 -8.23 24.05
N GLY A 65 18.11 -7.39 23.87
CA GLY A 65 17.47 -6.65 24.93
C GLY A 65 18.18 -5.35 25.33
N ASN A 66 19.28 -4.99 24.67
CA ASN A 66 19.86 -3.67 24.85
C ASN A 66 18.93 -2.60 24.26
N SER A 67 18.96 -1.40 24.84
CA SER A 67 18.25 -0.25 24.31
C SER A 67 18.70 0.08 22.89
N ILE A 68 17.75 0.34 21.99
CA ILE A 68 17.96 0.69 20.60
C ILE A 68 17.42 2.08 20.31
N GLN A 69 18.06 2.78 19.38
CA GLN A 69 17.55 4.05 18.85
C GLN A 69 16.65 3.76 17.66
N VAL A 70 15.42 4.23 17.70
CA VAL A 70 14.43 4.06 16.61
C VAL A 70 14.18 5.42 16.01
N LYS A 71 14.38 5.51 14.68
CA LYS A 71 14.00 6.66 13.89
C LYS A 71 12.72 6.35 13.13
N PHE A 72 11.74 7.24 13.21
CA PHE A 72 10.43 7.07 12.61
C PHE A 72 9.88 8.38 12.06
N ILE A 73 8.94 8.29 11.14
CA ILE A 73 8.20 9.42 10.58
C ILE A 73 6.85 9.48 11.28
N HIS A 74 6.54 10.63 11.84
CA HIS A 74 5.28 10.98 12.49
C HIS A 74 4.77 12.28 11.85
N GLU A 75 3.57 12.29 11.28
CA GLU A 75 2.97 13.49 10.62
C GLU A 75 3.95 14.24 9.67
N GLU A 76 4.66 13.49 8.81
CA GLU A 76 5.68 13.99 7.88
C GLU A 76 6.98 14.48 8.55
N GLU A 77 7.07 14.48 9.88
CA GLU A 77 8.28 14.84 10.64
C GLU A 77 9.08 13.60 11.02
N THR A 78 10.40 13.70 10.91
CA THR A 78 11.30 12.64 11.39
C THR A 78 11.58 12.83 12.88
N LYS A 79 11.25 11.81 13.69
CA LYS A 79 11.50 11.75 15.12
C LYS A 79 12.41 10.60 15.49
N GLU A 80 12.99 10.67 16.67
CA GLU A 80 13.84 9.60 17.21
C GLU A 80 13.47 9.34 18.68
N CYS A 81 13.52 8.07 19.07
CA CYS A 81 13.34 7.66 20.45
C CYS A 81 14.26 6.50 20.81
N SER A 82 14.40 6.27 22.09
CA SER A 82 15.09 5.10 22.63
C SER A 82 14.05 4.10 23.15
N ILE A 83 14.16 2.84 22.74
CA ILE A 83 13.25 1.77 23.18
C ILE A 83 14.06 0.54 23.60
N THR A 84 13.65 -0.11 24.68
CA THR A 84 14.30 -1.33 25.17
C THR A 84 13.40 -2.53 24.88
N PRO A 85 13.82 -3.44 23.99
CA PRO A 85 13.04 -4.64 23.67
C PRO A 85 12.88 -5.56 24.87
N VAL A 86 11.73 -6.23 24.95
CA VAL A 86 11.42 -7.19 26.01
C VAL A 86 11.63 -8.62 25.50
N GLN A 87 12.38 -9.43 26.27
CA GLN A 87 12.57 -10.84 25.96
C GLN A 87 11.32 -11.64 26.38
N THR A 88 10.78 -12.39 25.42
CA THR A 88 9.64 -13.29 25.63
C THR A 88 10.08 -14.69 26.10
N SER A 89 9.14 -15.52 26.52
CA SER A 89 9.40 -16.92 26.88
C SER A 89 9.91 -17.79 25.72
N SER A 90 9.71 -17.35 24.46
CA SER A 90 10.27 -17.98 23.25
C SER A 90 11.69 -17.52 22.92
N ASN A 91 12.34 -16.76 23.78
CA ASN A 91 13.67 -16.17 23.57
C ASN A 91 13.73 -15.14 22.43
N GLU A 92 12.60 -14.61 21.98
CA GLU A 92 12.53 -13.52 21.02
C GLU A 92 12.48 -12.17 21.75
N TYR A 93 13.03 -11.15 21.13
CA TYR A 93 12.93 -9.77 21.60
C TYR A 93 11.86 -9.02 20.83
N LYS A 94 10.95 -8.33 21.55
CA LYS A 94 9.80 -7.64 20.96
C LYS A 94 9.67 -6.21 21.47
N LEU A 95 9.08 -5.35 20.63
CA LEU A 95 8.78 -3.95 20.93
C LEU A 95 7.31 -3.73 21.34
N GLY A 96 6.44 -4.72 21.09
CA GLY A 96 4.99 -4.57 21.31
C GLY A 96 4.28 -3.78 20.20
N LEU A 97 4.92 -3.63 19.05
CA LEU A 97 4.39 -2.95 17.90
C LEU A 97 3.84 -3.97 16.88
N TRP A 98 2.63 -3.73 16.38
CA TRP A 98 2.08 -4.42 15.22
C TRP A 98 2.47 -3.60 14.00
N VAL A 99 3.04 -4.25 13.00
CA VAL A 99 3.67 -3.55 11.88
C VAL A 99 3.32 -4.17 10.53
N ARG A 100 3.38 -3.32 9.49
CA ARG A 100 3.11 -3.68 8.10
C ARG A 100 4.11 -3.00 7.18
N ASP A 101 4.60 -3.73 6.18
CA ASP A 101 5.57 -3.23 5.20
C ASP A 101 5.07 -3.29 3.75
N SER A 102 3.86 -3.78 3.55
CA SER A 102 3.26 -3.90 2.23
C SER A 102 1.74 -3.87 2.28
N ALA A 103 1.15 -3.43 1.20
CA ALA A 103 -0.28 -3.51 0.95
C ALA A 103 -0.53 -4.05 -0.46
N ALA A 104 -1.57 -4.85 -0.61
CA ALA A 104 -1.98 -5.36 -1.90
C ALA A 104 -3.48 -5.21 -2.09
N GLY A 105 -3.89 -4.95 -3.31
CA GLY A 105 -5.29 -4.77 -3.65
C GLY A 105 -5.55 -4.88 -5.15
N VAL A 106 -6.81 -4.74 -5.51
CA VAL A 106 -7.26 -4.69 -6.90
C VAL A 106 -7.76 -3.29 -7.18
N GLY A 107 -7.33 -2.73 -8.31
CA GLY A 107 -7.70 -1.40 -8.72
C GLY A 107 -8.05 -1.32 -10.20
N THR A 108 -8.59 -0.17 -10.60
CA THR A 108 -8.93 0.10 -11.99
C THR A 108 -7.96 1.11 -12.58
N VAL A 109 -7.29 0.71 -13.67
CA VAL A 109 -6.50 1.65 -14.49
C VAL A 109 -7.46 2.62 -15.17
N THR A 110 -7.23 3.90 -14.95
CA THR A 110 -8.08 4.98 -15.48
C THR A 110 -7.60 5.40 -16.86
N PHE A 111 -6.30 5.61 -17.02
CA PHE A 111 -5.71 6.01 -18.31
C PHE A 111 -4.29 5.44 -18.47
N TYR A 112 -3.84 5.41 -19.70
CA TYR A 112 -2.48 5.14 -20.12
C TYR A 112 -2.07 6.19 -21.16
N GLU A 113 -0.90 6.78 -20.96
CA GLU A 113 -0.30 7.78 -21.84
C GLU A 113 0.85 7.14 -22.64
N PRO A 114 0.68 6.91 -23.96
CA PRO A 114 1.62 6.14 -24.76
C PRO A 114 2.99 6.81 -24.90
N SER A 115 3.05 8.13 -24.99
CA SER A 115 4.30 8.85 -25.27
C SER A 115 5.28 8.78 -24.08
N THR A 116 4.78 8.79 -22.88
CA THR A 116 5.55 8.70 -21.64
C THR A 116 5.56 7.32 -21.02
N LYS A 117 4.69 6.42 -21.51
CA LYS A 117 4.40 5.10 -20.93
C LYS A 117 3.89 5.17 -19.49
N THR A 118 3.31 6.29 -19.08
CA THR A 118 2.74 6.44 -17.75
C THR A 118 1.29 5.98 -17.69
N PHE A 119 0.86 5.58 -16.50
CA PHE A 119 -0.55 5.28 -16.23
C PHE A 119 -1.01 6.00 -14.97
N GLY A 120 -2.32 6.22 -14.90
CA GLY A 120 -3.01 6.58 -13.68
C GLY A 120 -4.10 5.57 -13.36
N ALA A 121 -4.28 5.29 -12.08
CA ALA A 121 -5.26 4.33 -11.59
C ALA A 121 -6.00 4.85 -10.35
N LEU A 122 -7.19 4.33 -10.11
CA LEU A 122 -8.11 4.57 -9.01
C LEU A 122 -8.81 5.93 -9.08
N GLY A 123 -8.18 7.03 -8.89
CA GLY A 123 -8.79 8.35 -8.68
C GLY A 123 -8.83 8.77 -7.21
N HIS A 124 -8.28 7.93 -6.33
CA HIS A 124 -8.05 8.17 -4.91
C HIS A 124 -6.78 7.45 -4.47
N GLY A 125 -6.20 7.85 -3.36
CA GLY A 125 -5.05 7.16 -2.79
C GLY A 125 -5.41 5.82 -2.16
N ILE A 126 -4.40 5.00 -1.96
CA ILE A 126 -4.48 3.81 -1.12
C ILE A 126 -4.10 4.21 0.29
N THR A 127 -5.02 4.00 1.21
CA THR A 127 -4.83 4.21 2.65
C THR A 127 -4.67 2.88 3.37
N ASP A 128 -4.01 2.89 4.49
CA ASP A 128 -3.97 1.75 5.40
C ASP A 128 -5.35 1.55 6.04
N ILE A 129 -5.79 0.30 6.18
CA ILE A 129 -7.15 -0.02 6.64
C ILE A 129 -7.32 0.21 8.15
N ASP A 130 -6.24 0.13 8.91
CA ASP A 130 -6.27 0.26 10.37
C ASP A 130 -6.13 1.73 10.80
N THR A 131 -5.22 2.48 10.14
CA THR A 131 -4.93 3.88 10.48
C THR A 131 -5.70 4.87 9.61
N ASN A 132 -6.22 4.45 8.45
CA ASN A 132 -6.85 5.29 7.43
C ASN A 132 -5.92 6.36 6.82
N GLU A 133 -4.63 6.26 7.06
CA GLU A 133 -3.63 7.17 6.53
C GLU A 133 -3.15 6.76 5.14
N LEU A 134 -2.73 7.75 4.34
CA LEU A 134 -2.18 7.51 3.00
C LEU A 134 -0.87 6.74 3.12
N ILE A 135 -0.80 5.56 2.49
CA ILE A 135 0.41 4.73 2.51
C ILE A 135 1.55 5.45 1.77
N ASN A 136 2.62 5.76 2.48
CA ASN A 136 3.86 6.26 1.88
C ASN A 136 4.65 5.10 1.29
N ILE A 137 4.84 5.11 -0.03
CA ILE A 137 5.46 4.00 -0.77
C ILE A 137 6.91 4.28 -1.14
N ALA A 138 7.76 3.26 -0.98
CA ALA A 138 9.10 3.22 -1.58
C ALA A 138 9.05 2.73 -3.03
N SER A 139 8.20 1.75 -3.28
CA SER A 139 8.01 1.14 -4.59
C SER A 139 6.65 0.44 -4.67
N GLY A 140 6.25 0.06 -5.88
CA GLY A 140 5.10 -0.78 -6.06
C GLY A 140 5.12 -1.51 -7.39
N GLU A 141 4.39 -2.59 -7.46
CA GLU A 141 4.23 -3.42 -8.63
C GLU A 141 2.79 -3.29 -9.16
N PHE A 142 2.69 -3.10 -10.46
CA PHE A 142 1.45 -3.14 -11.20
C PHE A 142 1.39 -4.48 -11.93
N ILE A 143 0.44 -5.33 -11.56
CA ILE A 143 0.42 -6.75 -11.93
C ILE A 143 -0.92 -7.18 -12.53
N THR A 144 -0.90 -8.27 -13.29
CA THR A 144 -2.13 -8.87 -13.77
C THR A 144 -2.96 -9.43 -12.61
N THR A 145 -4.28 -9.35 -12.75
CA THR A 145 -5.24 -9.94 -11.81
C THR A 145 -6.35 -10.64 -12.55
N ARG A 146 -6.95 -11.61 -11.88
CA ARG A 146 -8.16 -12.29 -12.35
C ARG A 146 -9.33 -11.88 -11.48
N VAL A 147 -10.43 -11.46 -12.10
CA VAL A 147 -11.69 -11.20 -11.39
C VAL A 147 -12.28 -12.54 -10.94
N LEU A 148 -12.56 -12.66 -9.65
CA LEU A 148 -13.17 -13.84 -9.05
C LEU A 148 -14.68 -13.68 -8.90
N ASN A 149 -15.10 -12.49 -8.48
CA ASN A 149 -16.51 -12.21 -8.20
C ASN A 149 -16.81 -10.72 -8.38
N ILE A 150 -18.05 -10.44 -8.78
CA ILE A 150 -18.58 -9.09 -8.88
C ILE A 150 -19.87 -9.05 -8.07
N THR A 151 -19.88 -8.26 -7.00
CA THR A 151 -21.08 -7.98 -6.24
C THR A 151 -21.73 -6.73 -6.82
N LYS A 152 -22.98 -6.87 -7.30
CA LYS A 152 -23.72 -5.75 -7.87
C LYS A 152 -24.02 -4.73 -6.77
N GLY A 153 -23.89 -3.45 -7.10
CA GLY A 153 -24.30 -2.36 -6.21
C GLY A 153 -25.82 -2.24 -6.10
N GLU A 154 -26.28 -1.83 -4.94
CA GLU A 154 -27.66 -1.47 -4.64
C GLU A 154 -27.71 -0.02 -4.11
N SER A 155 -28.92 0.54 -4.02
CA SER A 155 -29.08 1.91 -3.51
C SER A 155 -28.54 2.03 -2.09
N GLY A 156 -27.50 2.86 -1.90
CA GLY A 156 -26.82 3.04 -0.62
C GLY A 156 -25.67 2.08 -0.35
N GLU A 157 -25.51 1.00 -1.16
CA GLU A 157 -24.39 0.05 -1.05
C GLU A 157 -23.67 -0.07 -2.38
N PRO A 158 -22.42 0.44 -2.50
CA PRO A 158 -21.65 0.34 -3.72
C PRO A 158 -21.26 -1.11 -4.03
N GLY A 159 -21.29 -1.46 -5.32
CA GLY A 159 -20.82 -2.76 -5.77
C GLY A 159 -19.33 -2.97 -5.50
N LYS A 160 -18.90 -4.25 -5.48
CA LYS A 160 -17.50 -4.63 -5.22
C LYS A 160 -17.00 -5.60 -6.28
N ILE A 161 -15.76 -5.39 -6.72
CA ILE A 161 -15.05 -6.33 -7.57
C ILE A 161 -13.99 -7.01 -6.71
N GLN A 162 -14.03 -8.35 -6.66
CA GLN A 162 -13.05 -9.17 -5.99
C GLN A 162 -12.15 -9.83 -7.03
N GLY A 163 -10.85 -9.69 -6.84
CA GLY A 163 -9.83 -10.28 -7.71
C GLY A 163 -8.80 -11.07 -6.93
N THR A 164 -8.10 -11.95 -7.62
CA THR A 164 -6.94 -12.65 -7.09
C THR A 164 -5.68 -12.29 -7.85
N ILE A 165 -4.58 -12.27 -7.13
CA ILE A 165 -3.24 -12.00 -7.65
C ILE A 165 -2.52 -13.34 -7.85
N GLU A 166 -3.10 -14.22 -8.67
CA GLU A 166 -2.48 -15.48 -9.06
C GLU A 166 -1.74 -15.36 -10.41
N ASN A 167 -0.62 -16.05 -10.55
CA ASN A 167 0.22 -16.05 -11.77
C ASN A 167 0.64 -14.63 -12.20
N GLN A 168 1.22 -13.88 -11.28
CA GLN A 168 1.59 -12.49 -11.42
C GLN A 168 2.49 -12.25 -12.64
N GLN A 169 1.94 -11.64 -13.68
CA GLN A 169 2.75 -11.01 -14.71
C GLN A 169 2.89 -9.53 -14.36
N ASN A 170 4.13 -9.08 -14.29
CA ASN A 170 4.39 -7.66 -14.09
C ASN A 170 3.93 -6.88 -15.33
N ILE A 171 3.06 -5.91 -15.14
CA ILE A 171 2.61 -4.96 -16.17
C ILE A 171 3.49 -3.71 -16.12
N GLY A 172 3.95 -3.33 -14.92
CA GLY A 172 4.71 -2.12 -14.72
C GLY A 172 5.03 -1.84 -13.26
N THR A 173 5.55 -0.66 -13.01
CA THR A 173 5.97 -0.18 -11.70
C THR A 173 5.09 0.98 -11.23
N ILE A 174 4.81 1.01 -9.91
CA ILE A 174 4.11 2.12 -9.26
C ILE A 174 5.17 3.00 -8.60
N SER A 175 5.15 4.29 -8.91
CA SER A 175 6.09 5.27 -8.38
C SER A 175 5.48 6.27 -7.41
N LYS A 176 4.15 6.39 -7.40
CA LYS A 176 3.47 7.38 -6.56
C LYS A 176 2.10 6.90 -6.11
N ASN A 177 1.87 7.00 -4.80
CA ASN A 177 0.55 6.98 -4.18
C ASN A 177 0.22 8.39 -3.71
N SER A 178 -0.90 8.93 -4.13
CA SER A 178 -1.34 10.28 -3.74
C SER A 178 -2.84 10.29 -3.49
N LYS A 179 -3.35 11.32 -2.84
CA LYS A 179 -4.79 11.49 -2.62
C LYS A 179 -5.64 11.54 -3.91
N PHE A 180 -5.01 11.74 -5.06
CA PHE A 180 -5.67 11.79 -6.37
C PHE A 180 -5.56 10.49 -7.16
N GLY A 181 -4.85 9.49 -6.65
CA GLY A 181 -4.68 8.19 -7.31
C GLY A 181 -3.25 7.65 -7.26
N ILE A 182 -3.11 6.54 -7.95
CA ILE A 182 -1.86 5.81 -8.13
C ILE A 182 -1.29 6.12 -9.50
N TYR A 183 0.01 6.37 -9.56
CA TYR A 183 0.72 6.68 -10.79
C TYR A 183 1.96 5.82 -10.92
N GLY A 184 2.30 5.50 -12.16
CA GLY A 184 3.45 4.68 -12.43
C GLY A 184 3.74 4.55 -13.92
N ARG A 185 4.54 3.55 -14.27
CA ARG A 185 4.97 3.28 -15.63
C ARG A 185 4.57 1.88 -16.06
N VAL A 186 4.11 1.76 -17.31
CA VAL A 186 3.86 0.46 -17.93
C VAL A 186 5.14 -0.03 -18.61
N ASP A 187 5.62 -1.19 -18.21
CA ASP A 187 6.80 -1.83 -18.76
C ASP A 187 6.41 -2.89 -19.80
N ASN A 188 5.25 -3.55 -19.59
CA ASN A 188 4.72 -4.57 -20.51
C ASN A 188 3.31 -4.20 -20.99
N LEU A 189 3.25 -3.49 -22.11
CA LEU A 189 2.00 -3.01 -22.70
C LEU A 189 1.08 -4.15 -23.14
N SER A 190 1.65 -5.27 -23.62
CA SER A 190 0.85 -6.42 -24.06
C SER A 190 0.01 -7.02 -22.92
N SER A 191 0.53 -6.99 -21.70
CA SER A 191 -0.18 -7.43 -20.50
C SER A 191 -1.28 -6.46 -20.07
N LEU A 192 -1.17 -5.17 -20.42
CA LEU A 192 -2.21 -4.18 -20.14
C LEU A 192 -3.45 -4.38 -21.03
N ASN A 193 -3.28 -4.95 -22.24
CA ASN A 193 -4.37 -5.23 -23.18
C ASN A 193 -5.26 -4.02 -23.48
N VAL A 194 -4.64 -2.89 -23.79
CA VAL A 194 -5.32 -1.65 -24.23
C VAL A 194 -5.07 -1.40 -25.71
N ASP A 195 -6.03 -0.78 -26.36
CA ASP A 195 -5.90 -0.37 -27.77
C ASP A 195 -5.32 1.05 -27.82
N THR A 196 -4.01 1.12 -28.06
CA THR A 196 -3.29 2.40 -28.14
C THR A 196 -3.51 3.16 -29.44
N SER A 197 -4.26 2.61 -30.41
CA SER A 197 -4.64 3.31 -31.63
C SER A 197 -5.86 4.22 -31.42
N LYS A 198 -6.56 4.06 -30.31
CA LYS A 198 -7.75 4.85 -29.93
C LYS A 198 -7.41 5.79 -28.79
N GLU A 199 -6.88 6.93 -29.14
CA GLU A 199 -6.68 8.02 -28.17
C GLU A 199 -7.99 8.75 -27.91
N MET A 200 -8.19 9.21 -26.69
CA MET A 200 -9.32 10.01 -26.27
C MET A 200 -8.82 11.35 -25.73
N GLU A 201 -9.41 12.43 -26.19
CA GLU A 201 -9.14 13.75 -25.63
C GLU A 201 -9.64 13.82 -24.18
N VAL A 202 -8.86 14.46 -23.32
CA VAL A 202 -9.22 14.70 -21.92
C VAL A 202 -9.89 16.04 -21.78
N ALA A 203 -11.17 16.06 -21.41
CA ALA A 203 -11.87 17.29 -21.11
C ALA A 203 -11.38 17.92 -19.80
N LEU A 204 -11.13 19.20 -19.82
CA LEU A 204 -10.82 19.99 -18.62
C LEU A 204 -12.12 20.26 -17.84
N ARG A 205 -11.97 20.63 -16.56
CA ARG A 205 -13.12 20.85 -15.65
C ARG A 205 -14.16 21.84 -16.19
N ASN A 206 -13.74 22.86 -16.91
CA ASN A 206 -14.58 23.88 -17.51
C ASN A 206 -15.27 23.43 -18.82
N GLU A 207 -14.89 22.28 -19.36
CA GLU A 207 -15.44 21.71 -20.59
C GLU A 207 -16.47 20.60 -20.31
N ILE A 208 -16.63 20.20 -19.03
CA ILE A 208 -17.57 19.17 -18.61
C ILE A 208 -19.02 19.68 -18.77
N GLN A 209 -19.81 18.93 -19.52
CA GLN A 209 -21.25 19.21 -19.71
C GLN A 209 -22.07 18.09 -19.06
N LEU A 210 -23.21 18.48 -18.47
CA LEU A 210 -24.17 17.51 -17.93
C LEU A 210 -24.92 16.84 -19.09
N GLY A 211 -25.05 15.52 -19.01
CA GLY A 211 -25.73 14.76 -20.06
C GLY A 211 -25.52 13.24 -19.88
N LYS A 212 -25.89 12.51 -20.93
CA LYS A 212 -25.58 11.07 -21.01
C LYS A 212 -24.06 10.88 -21.08
N ALA A 213 -23.55 9.88 -20.39
CA ALA A 213 -22.16 9.50 -20.39
C ALA A 213 -22.01 7.99 -20.62
N THR A 214 -20.93 7.61 -21.28
CA THR A 214 -20.57 6.21 -21.51
C THR A 214 -19.35 5.89 -20.67
N ILE A 215 -19.38 4.75 -20.00
CA ILE A 215 -18.25 4.22 -19.21
C ILE A 215 -17.59 3.10 -20.00
N LEU A 216 -16.28 3.21 -20.22
CA LEU A 216 -15.46 2.11 -20.76
C LEU A 216 -14.97 1.24 -19.60
N CYS A 217 -15.38 -0.01 -19.54
CA CYS A 217 -14.93 -0.95 -18.51
C CYS A 217 -14.54 -2.31 -19.11
N SER A 218 -13.50 -2.92 -18.56
CA SER A 218 -13.05 -4.27 -18.89
C SER A 218 -13.14 -5.14 -17.66
N LEU A 219 -14.16 -5.99 -17.56
CA LEU A 219 -14.40 -6.82 -16.37
C LEU A 219 -13.61 -8.13 -16.36
N ASP A 220 -13.48 -8.83 -17.48
CA ASP A 220 -12.92 -10.20 -17.51
C ASP A 220 -11.65 -10.33 -18.36
N ASN A 221 -10.69 -9.41 -18.22
CA ASN A 221 -9.51 -9.38 -19.11
C ASN A 221 -9.84 -9.27 -20.61
N GLN A 222 -11.10 -9.05 -20.94
CA GLN A 222 -11.57 -8.79 -22.29
C GLN A 222 -11.28 -7.34 -22.71
N LYS A 223 -11.53 -7.04 -23.97
CA LYS A 223 -11.48 -5.65 -24.45
C LYS A 223 -12.49 -4.80 -23.69
N PRO A 224 -12.20 -3.51 -23.46
CA PRO A 224 -13.15 -2.60 -22.85
C PRO A 224 -14.49 -2.61 -23.58
N GLN A 225 -15.57 -2.68 -22.83
CA GLN A 225 -16.96 -2.58 -23.32
C GLN A 225 -17.56 -1.25 -22.86
N GLU A 226 -18.50 -0.75 -23.60
CA GLU A 226 -19.23 0.48 -23.32
C GLU A 226 -20.48 0.18 -22.50
N TYR A 227 -20.68 0.98 -21.46
CA TYR A 227 -21.86 0.95 -20.59
C TYR A 227 -22.45 2.36 -20.49
N GLU A 228 -23.79 2.49 -20.67
CA GLU A 228 -24.55 3.74 -20.50
C GLU A 228 -25.12 3.87 -19.09
#